data_e07b722048fba31c99e2fc1956f3eb90
#
_entry.id   e07b722048fba31c99e2fc1956f3eb90
#
_cell.length_a   1.000
_cell.length_b   1.000
_cell.length_c   1.000
_cell.angle_alpha   90.00
_cell.angle_beta   90.00
_cell.angle_gamma   90.00
#
_symmetry.space_group_name_H-M   'P 1'
#
loop_
_entity.id
_entity.type
_entity.pdbx_description
1 polymer ?
#
loop_
_entity_poly.entity_id
_entity_poly.type
_entity_poly.pdbx_seq_one_letter_code
_entity_poly.pdbx_strand_id
1 'polypeptide(L)'
;KMIKKLFSCIAYLLLATNALYASSITNGTVTLLTVDAKESKALMQGDKSIPLLPHPTDASKKIALVVAPYAHKSSIELLHVKTQGSEKIILPFLKGNYHEETLLVEPSKVSPPKELLPRIQAEAKEARELYAIQTPKRFWKSSFDIPLNTHVTSAYGNARVFNDTLQSYHSGVDFRAAMGTPIGASNDGVVVLAKERYYAGGSVVIDHGEGIYSVYYHLDTLKSHV
;
A
#
# COMPACT_ATOMS: atom_id res chain seq x y z
N LYS A 1 -41.14 -52.61 -35.79
CA LYS A 1 -40.76 -51.19 -35.90
C LYS A 1 -40.07 -50.80 -34.56
N MET A 2 -38.74 -50.85 -34.54
CA MET A 2 -37.96 -50.45 -33.38
C MET A 2 -37.52 -48.98 -33.57
N ILE A 3 -37.91 -48.10 -32.61
CA ILE A 3 -37.51 -46.74 -32.58
C ILE A 3 -36.22 -46.65 -31.71
N LYS A 4 -35.11 -46.40 -32.38
CA LYS A 4 -33.84 -46.13 -31.70
C LYS A 4 -33.89 -44.73 -31.08
N LYS A 5 -33.88 -44.63 -29.75
CA LYS A 5 -33.67 -43.39 -29.05
C LYS A 5 -32.19 -43.06 -29.05
N LEU A 6 -31.84 -41.98 -29.73
CA LEU A 6 -30.51 -41.39 -29.71
C LEU A 6 -30.37 -40.59 -28.41
N PHE A 7 -29.55 -41.08 -27.45
CA PHE A 7 -29.15 -40.30 -26.30
C PHE A 7 -27.97 -39.41 -26.70
N SER A 8 -28.24 -38.11 -26.84
CA SER A 8 -27.19 -37.09 -26.98
C SER A 8 -26.60 -36.84 -25.60
N CYS A 9 -25.40 -37.36 -25.36
CA CYS A 9 -24.57 -36.94 -24.20
C CYS A 9 -24.02 -35.57 -24.49
N ILE A 10 -24.64 -34.53 -23.93
CA ILE A 10 -24.03 -33.23 -23.81
C ILE A 10 -23.03 -33.30 -22.64
N ALA A 11 -21.75 -33.46 -22.97
CA ALA A 11 -20.68 -33.33 -22.02
C ALA A 11 -20.58 -31.85 -21.62
N TYR A 12 -21.10 -31.49 -20.46
CA TYR A 12 -20.78 -30.22 -19.82
C TYR A 12 -19.29 -30.25 -19.42
N LEU A 13 -18.48 -29.61 -20.24
CA LEU A 13 -17.10 -29.29 -19.88
C LEU A 13 -17.16 -28.24 -18.76
N LEU A 14 -17.16 -28.69 -17.52
CA LEU A 14 -16.89 -27.85 -16.36
C LEU A 14 -15.44 -27.35 -16.48
N LEU A 15 -15.26 -26.23 -17.17
CA LEU A 15 -14.06 -25.40 -16.97
C LEU A 15 -14.05 -24.98 -15.52
N ALA A 16 -13.30 -25.73 -14.71
CA ALA A 16 -12.90 -25.27 -13.39
C ALA A 16 -12.03 -24.03 -13.59
N THR A 17 -12.66 -22.87 -13.69
CA THR A 17 -11.99 -21.62 -13.51
C THR A 17 -11.53 -21.62 -12.05
N ASN A 18 -10.23 -21.82 -11.82
CA ASN A 18 -9.61 -21.43 -10.58
C ASN A 18 -9.83 -19.92 -10.44
N ALA A 19 -10.99 -19.54 -9.93
CA ALA A 19 -11.28 -18.18 -9.58
C ALA A 19 -10.24 -17.80 -8.52
N LEU A 20 -9.31 -16.97 -8.91
CA LEU A 20 -8.51 -16.20 -7.99
C LEU A 20 -9.51 -15.41 -7.13
N TYR A 21 -9.81 -15.91 -5.94
CA TYR A 21 -10.61 -15.20 -4.96
C TYR A 21 -9.78 -14.02 -4.47
N ALA A 22 -9.71 -12.99 -5.26
CA ALA A 22 -9.34 -11.69 -4.78
C ALA A 22 -10.48 -11.23 -3.89
N SER A 23 -10.22 -11.18 -2.61
CA SER A 23 -11.03 -10.45 -1.66
C SER A 23 -11.24 -9.02 -2.19
N SER A 24 -12.38 -8.42 -1.84
CA SER A 24 -12.70 -7.01 -2.06
C SER A 24 -11.51 -6.08 -1.76
N ILE A 25 -11.54 -4.88 -2.32
CA ILE A 25 -10.57 -3.83 -2.00
C ILE A 25 -11.23 -2.73 -1.18
N THR A 26 -10.57 -2.35 -0.09
CA THR A 26 -11.04 -1.27 0.78
C THR A 26 -10.25 0.00 0.46
N ASN A 27 -10.90 1.16 0.44
CA ASN A 27 -10.19 2.43 0.26
C ASN A 27 -9.12 2.61 1.35
N GLY A 28 -7.96 3.14 0.95
CA GLY A 28 -6.80 3.30 1.84
C GLY A 28 -6.01 2.01 2.11
N THR A 29 -6.29 0.91 1.42
CA THR A 29 -5.59 -0.36 1.64
C THR A 29 -4.88 -0.88 0.40
N VAL A 30 -4.08 -1.91 0.61
CA VAL A 30 -3.41 -2.68 -0.45
C VAL A 30 -3.98 -4.09 -0.45
N THR A 31 -4.37 -4.58 -1.62
CA THR A 31 -4.78 -5.98 -1.83
C THR A 31 -3.66 -6.72 -2.52
N LEU A 32 -3.24 -7.84 -1.94
CA LEU A 32 -2.27 -8.75 -2.54
C LEU A 32 -2.99 -9.70 -3.50
N LEU A 33 -2.62 -9.64 -4.78
CA LEU A 33 -3.01 -10.64 -5.78
C LEU A 33 -1.87 -11.60 -6.01
N THR A 34 -2.20 -12.90 -6.13
CA THR A 34 -1.24 -13.94 -6.50
C THR A 34 -1.63 -14.51 -7.86
N VAL A 35 -0.68 -14.60 -8.78
CA VAL A 35 -0.88 -15.10 -10.13
C VAL A 35 0.18 -16.16 -10.48
N ASP A 36 -0.09 -17.01 -11.47
CA ASP A 36 0.88 -17.99 -11.96
C ASP A 36 2.08 -17.29 -12.63
N ALA A 37 3.31 -17.71 -12.28
CA ALA A 37 4.53 -17.06 -12.77
C ALA A 37 4.80 -17.29 -14.25
N LYS A 38 4.42 -18.48 -14.79
CA LYS A 38 4.67 -18.86 -16.18
C LYS A 38 3.63 -18.28 -17.13
N GLU A 39 2.37 -18.25 -16.68
CA GLU A 39 1.26 -17.76 -17.48
C GLU A 39 1.12 -16.25 -17.50
N SER A 40 1.52 -15.56 -16.41
CA SER A 40 1.28 -14.13 -16.24
C SER A 40 2.36 -13.28 -16.88
N LYS A 41 1.98 -12.46 -17.87
CA LYS A 41 2.86 -11.51 -18.57
C LYS A 41 2.76 -10.11 -18.01
N ALA A 42 1.55 -9.62 -17.77
CA ALA A 42 1.32 -8.28 -17.23
C ALA A 42 0.01 -8.21 -16.45
N LEU A 43 -0.07 -7.26 -15.53
CA LEU A 43 -1.30 -6.85 -14.86
C LEU A 43 -1.47 -5.34 -15.07
N MET A 44 -2.62 -4.93 -15.60
CA MET A 44 -2.89 -3.55 -15.97
C MET A 44 -4.10 -3.01 -15.21
N GLN A 45 -4.01 -1.76 -14.77
CA GLN A 45 -5.15 -0.98 -14.27
C GLN A 45 -5.31 0.24 -15.20
N GLY A 46 -6.25 0.15 -16.14
CA GLY A 46 -6.28 1.08 -17.28
C GLY A 46 -4.95 1.03 -18.05
N ASP A 47 -4.33 2.18 -18.25
CA ASP A 47 -3.04 2.30 -18.95
C ASP A 47 -1.81 2.06 -18.05
N LYS A 48 -2.02 1.86 -16.74
CA LYS A 48 -0.93 1.67 -15.80
C LYS A 48 -0.61 0.20 -15.59
N SER A 49 0.65 -0.16 -15.74
CA SER A 49 1.15 -1.50 -15.38
C SER A 49 1.35 -1.59 -13.87
N ILE A 50 0.85 -2.69 -13.29
CA ILE A 50 1.10 -3.05 -11.90
C ILE A 50 2.25 -4.07 -11.91
N PRO A 51 3.36 -3.84 -11.16
CA PRO A 51 4.48 -4.76 -11.11
C PRO A 51 4.07 -6.17 -10.69
N LEU A 52 4.53 -7.18 -11.41
CA LEU A 52 4.44 -8.58 -11.03
C LEU A 52 5.74 -9.00 -10.38
N LEU A 53 5.75 -9.06 -9.06
CA LEU A 53 6.92 -9.36 -8.23
C LEU A 53 7.03 -10.89 -8.00
N PRO A 54 8.22 -11.47 -7.84
CA PRO A 54 8.35 -12.85 -7.44
C PRO A 54 7.64 -13.13 -6.10
N HIS A 55 6.93 -14.25 -5.99
CA HIS A 55 6.35 -14.62 -4.71
C HIS A 55 7.48 -14.97 -3.71
N PRO A 56 7.40 -14.55 -2.43
CA PRO A 56 8.51 -14.71 -1.46
C PRO A 56 8.97 -16.15 -1.22
N THR A 57 8.02 -17.11 -1.29
CA THR A 57 8.26 -18.50 -0.90
C THR A 57 7.83 -19.53 -1.96
N ASP A 58 7.22 -19.10 -3.06
CA ASP A 58 6.71 -19.99 -4.12
C ASP A 58 7.13 -19.49 -5.51
N ALA A 59 8.20 -20.08 -6.05
CA ALA A 59 8.73 -19.71 -7.35
C ALA A 59 7.77 -19.95 -8.54
N SER A 60 6.70 -20.73 -8.34
CA SER A 60 5.66 -20.93 -9.36
C SER A 60 4.69 -19.75 -9.45
N LYS A 61 4.78 -18.78 -8.55
CA LYS A 61 3.84 -17.67 -8.42
C LYS A 61 4.53 -16.31 -8.48
N LYS A 62 3.74 -15.31 -8.85
CA LYS A 62 4.05 -13.88 -8.72
C LYS A 62 2.98 -13.22 -7.87
N ILE A 63 3.35 -12.11 -7.24
CA ILE A 63 2.44 -11.25 -6.48
C ILE A 63 2.34 -9.88 -7.11
N ALA A 64 1.17 -9.25 -6.95
CA ALA A 64 0.94 -7.87 -7.31
C ALA A 64 0.29 -7.14 -6.15
N LEU A 65 0.75 -5.93 -5.87
CA LEU A 65 0.20 -5.05 -4.84
C LEU A 65 -0.76 -4.06 -5.49
N VAL A 66 -2.07 -4.29 -5.35
CA VAL A 66 -3.10 -3.41 -5.89
C VAL A 66 -3.51 -2.41 -4.81
N VAL A 67 -3.30 -1.13 -5.09
CA VAL A 67 -3.52 -0.03 -4.13
C VAL A 67 -4.86 0.64 -4.41
N ALA A 68 -5.69 0.79 -3.38
CA ALA A 68 -6.83 1.69 -3.40
C ALA A 68 -6.52 2.93 -2.56
N PRO A 69 -6.31 4.10 -3.16
CA PRO A 69 -6.13 5.35 -2.40
C PRO A 69 -7.27 5.59 -1.41
N TYR A 70 -7.01 6.33 -0.33
CA TYR A 70 -8.03 6.63 0.70
C TYR A 70 -9.31 7.26 0.12
N ALA A 71 -9.17 8.12 -0.89
CA ALA A 71 -10.31 8.75 -1.56
C ALA A 71 -11.00 7.86 -2.60
N HIS A 72 -10.54 6.61 -2.81
CA HIS A 72 -11.13 5.69 -3.79
C HIS A 72 -12.55 5.27 -3.37
N LYS A 73 -13.48 5.17 -4.34
CA LYS A 73 -14.92 4.95 -4.06
C LYS A 73 -15.60 3.93 -4.98
N SER A 74 -14.83 3.19 -5.77
CA SER A 74 -15.37 2.23 -6.75
C SER A 74 -14.59 0.93 -6.78
N SER A 75 -15.16 -0.11 -7.42
CA SER A 75 -14.43 -1.34 -7.70
C SER A 75 -13.22 -1.06 -8.60
N ILE A 76 -12.16 -1.85 -8.45
CA ILE A 76 -10.99 -1.78 -9.32
C ILE A 76 -11.08 -2.87 -10.36
N GLU A 77 -10.98 -2.49 -11.62
CA GLU A 77 -10.91 -3.40 -12.74
C GLU A 77 -9.46 -3.53 -13.22
N LEU A 78 -9.02 -4.77 -13.35
CA LEU A 78 -7.69 -5.11 -13.82
C LEU A 78 -7.79 -5.97 -15.07
N LEU A 79 -6.87 -5.78 -16.00
CA LEU A 79 -6.65 -6.67 -17.12
C LEU A 79 -5.41 -7.52 -16.83
N HIS A 80 -5.61 -8.81 -16.61
CA HIS A 80 -4.54 -9.79 -16.46
C HIS A 80 -4.18 -10.37 -17.83
N VAL A 81 -3.03 -9.97 -18.36
CA VAL A 81 -2.49 -10.46 -19.64
C VAL A 81 -1.73 -11.76 -19.39
N LYS A 82 -2.15 -12.84 -20.00
CA LYS A 82 -1.57 -14.17 -19.90
C LYS A 82 -0.77 -14.54 -21.15
N THR A 83 -0.09 -15.66 -21.10
CA THR A 83 0.59 -16.26 -22.27
C THR A 83 -0.39 -16.58 -23.37
N GLN A 84 -1.60 -17.02 -23.00
CA GLN A 84 -2.71 -17.23 -23.91
C GLN A 84 -3.91 -16.39 -23.49
N GLY A 85 -4.17 -15.31 -24.24
CA GLY A 85 -5.29 -14.41 -24.00
C GLY A 85 -5.12 -13.47 -22.82
N SER A 86 -6.23 -12.94 -22.35
CA SER A 86 -6.30 -12.08 -21.18
C SER A 86 -7.63 -12.32 -20.45
N GLU A 87 -7.65 -11.97 -19.16
CA GLU A 87 -8.86 -12.03 -18.36
C GLU A 87 -9.05 -10.73 -17.58
N LYS A 88 -10.31 -10.39 -17.30
CA LYS A 88 -10.68 -9.27 -16.47
C LYS A 88 -10.82 -9.75 -15.02
N ILE A 89 -10.13 -9.07 -14.10
CA ILE A 89 -10.26 -9.26 -12.65
C ILE A 89 -10.97 -8.04 -12.10
N ILE A 90 -12.03 -8.26 -11.33
CA ILE A 90 -12.77 -7.20 -10.66
C ILE A 90 -12.56 -7.36 -9.15
N LEU A 91 -12.05 -6.32 -8.49
CA LEU A 91 -11.97 -6.21 -7.05
C LEU A 91 -13.16 -5.37 -6.57
N PRO A 92 -14.20 -5.98 -5.98
CA PRO A 92 -15.34 -5.25 -5.45
C PRO A 92 -14.89 -4.26 -4.38
N PHE A 93 -15.44 -3.04 -4.44
CA PHE A 93 -15.12 -2.00 -3.46
C PHE A 93 -15.87 -2.23 -2.15
N LEU A 94 -15.15 -2.09 -1.04
CA LEU A 94 -15.69 -1.97 0.30
C LEU A 94 -15.27 -0.62 0.90
N LYS A 95 -16.23 0.07 1.51
CA LYS A 95 -15.93 1.30 2.25
C LYS A 95 -15.26 0.96 3.57
N GLY A 96 -14.10 1.53 3.84
CA GLY A 96 -13.41 1.40 5.13
C GLY A 96 -14.19 2.05 6.26
N ASN A 97 -14.19 1.43 7.43
CA ASN A 97 -14.78 1.97 8.64
C ASN A 97 -13.72 2.73 9.42
N TYR A 98 -13.54 4.02 9.08
CA TYR A 98 -12.55 4.90 9.69
C TYR A 98 -13.23 5.83 10.69
N HIS A 99 -12.66 5.93 11.89
CA HIS A 99 -13.14 6.84 12.92
C HIS A 99 -12.79 8.29 12.57
N GLU A 100 -13.55 9.23 13.14
CA GLU A 100 -13.25 10.66 13.07
C GLU A 100 -12.53 11.10 14.34
N GLU A 101 -11.47 11.88 14.18
CA GLU A 101 -10.66 12.48 15.25
C GLU A 101 -10.63 13.99 15.07
N THR A 102 -11.06 14.73 16.09
CA THR A 102 -10.86 16.18 16.14
C THR A 102 -9.57 16.47 16.89
N LEU A 103 -8.65 17.16 16.25
CA LEU A 103 -7.32 17.47 16.77
C LEU A 103 -7.13 18.98 16.88
N LEU A 104 -6.77 19.42 18.08
CA LEU A 104 -6.29 20.78 18.31
C LEU A 104 -4.77 20.82 18.12
N VAL A 105 -4.32 21.58 17.15
CA VAL A 105 -2.90 21.75 16.83
C VAL A 105 -2.56 23.24 16.79
N GLU A 106 -1.27 23.55 16.91
CA GLU A 106 -0.81 24.93 16.76
C GLU A 106 -1.30 25.52 15.42
N PRO A 107 -1.80 26.77 15.40
CA PRO A 107 -2.30 27.42 14.19
C PRO A 107 -1.30 27.40 13.03
N SER A 108 -0.01 27.49 13.30
CA SER A 108 1.07 27.40 12.30
C SER A 108 1.11 26.08 11.56
N LYS A 109 0.56 25.00 12.11
CA LYS A 109 0.48 23.69 11.45
C LYS A 109 -0.69 23.59 10.48
N VAL A 110 -1.73 24.40 10.69
CA VAL A 110 -2.88 24.51 9.78
C VAL A 110 -2.65 25.60 8.72
N SER A 111 -2.12 26.76 9.15
CA SER A 111 -1.83 27.92 8.30
C SER A 111 -0.37 28.34 8.53
N PRO A 112 0.59 27.67 7.87
CA PRO A 112 2.01 27.95 8.08
C PRO A 112 2.39 29.36 7.62
N PRO A 113 3.36 29.99 8.29
CA PRO A 113 3.94 31.26 7.86
C PRO A 113 4.42 31.20 6.41
N LYS A 114 4.22 32.30 5.66
CA LYS A 114 4.54 32.35 4.22
C LYS A 114 6.00 32.01 3.91
N GLU A 115 6.90 32.44 4.78
CA GLU A 115 8.36 32.20 4.68
C GLU A 115 8.75 30.73 4.81
N LEU A 116 7.89 29.89 5.39
CA LEU A 116 8.11 28.43 5.51
C LEU A 116 7.51 27.63 4.34
N LEU A 117 6.66 28.24 3.52
CA LEU A 117 6.04 27.55 2.37
C LEU A 117 7.05 26.97 1.39
N PRO A 118 8.18 27.65 1.04
CA PRO A 118 9.18 27.06 0.14
C PRO A 118 9.80 25.78 0.72
N ARG A 119 10.11 25.76 2.03
CA ARG A 119 10.62 24.57 2.72
C ARG A 119 9.61 23.43 2.69
N ILE A 120 8.35 23.71 3.01
CA ILE A 120 7.28 22.70 3.02
C ILE A 120 7.09 22.11 1.63
N GLN A 121 7.10 22.95 0.59
CA GLN A 121 6.96 22.51 -0.80
C GLN A 121 8.15 21.66 -1.25
N ALA A 122 9.37 22.05 -0.88
CA ALA A 122 10.59 21.29 -1.18
C ALA A 122 10.57 19.92 -0.51
N GLU A 123 10.19 19.84 0.77
CA GLU A 123 10.08 18.58 1.51
C GLU A 123 9.00 17.66 0.93
N ALA A 124 7.87 18.24 0.48
CA ALA A 124 6.80 17.48 -0.16
C ALA A 124 7.21 16.98 -1.56
N LYS A 125 7.97 17.78 -2.32
CA LYS A 125 8.53 17.38 -3.61
C LYS A 125 9.52 16.22 -3.44
N GLU A 126 10.48 16.36 -2.54
CA GLU A 126 11.47 15.33 -2.21
C GLU A 126 10.80 14.00 -1.84
N ALA A 127 9.77 14.03 -0.99
CA ALA A 127 9.05 12.83 -0.62
C ALA A 127 8.37 12.14 -1.83
N ARG A 128 7.73 12.93 -2.71
CA ARG A 128 7.11 12.39 -3.94
C ARG A 128 8.14 11.76 -4.88
N GLU A 129 9.28 12.41 -5.06
CA GLU A 129 10.38 11.92 -5.92
C GLU A 129 10.97 10.63 -5.33
N LEU A 130 11.19 10.59 -4.02
CA LEU A 130 11.71 9.43 -3.32
C LEU A 130 10.77 8.23 -3.44
N TYR A 131 9.48 8.39 -3.16
CA TYR A 131 8.50 7.29 -3.23
C TYR A 131 8.16 6.87 -4.67
N ALA A 132 8.54 7.64 -5.68
CA ALA A 132 8.41 7.24 -7.09
C ALA A 132 9.50 6.26 -7.54
N ILE A 133 10.59 6.13 -6.78
CA ILE A 133 11.68 5.20 -7.09
C ILE A 133 11.21 3.77 -6.81
N GLN A 134 11.40 2.89 -7.78
CA GLN A 134 11.14 1.46 -7.65
C GLN A 134 12.47 0.72 -7.76
N THR A 135 13.12 0.51 -6.61
CA THR A 135 14.36 -0.27 -6.53
C THR A 135 14.06 -1.72 -6.91
N PRO A 136 14.67 -2.29 -7.97
CA PRO A 136 14.32 -3.64 -8.43
C PRO A 136 14.71 -4.74 -7.43
N LYS A 137 15.70 -4.46 -6.59
CA LYS A 137 16.22 -5.40 -5.60
C LYS A 137 15.28 -5.46 -4.40
N ARG A 138 14.86 -6.67 -4.03
CA ARG A 138 14.19 -6.92 -2.76
C ARG A 138 15.22 -7.03 -1.64
N PHE A 139 15.05 -6.27 -0.56
CA PHE A 139 15.89 -6.36 0.64
C PHE A 139 15.21 -7.20 1.74
N TRP A 140 13.89 -7.13 1.86
CA TRP A 140 13.12 -7.89 2.85
C TRP A 140 13.08 -9.39 2.53
N LYS A 141 13.10 -10.24 3.58
CA LYS A 141 13.12 -11.70 3.47
C LYS A 141 11.98 -12.39 4.22
N SER A 142 11.33 -11.65 5.10
CA SER A 142 10.25 -12.12 5.97
C SER A 142 9.11 -11.12 6.02
N SER A 143 8.09 -11.39 6.82
CA SER A 143 7.05 -10.42 7.17
C SER A 143 7.67 -9.18 7.81
N PHE A 144 6.99 -8.04 7.65
CA PHE A 144 7.38 -6.81 8.32
C PHE A 144 7.01 -6.88 9.80
N ASP A 145 7.94 -6.49 10.65
CA ASP A 145 7.74 -6.42 12.09
C ASP A 145 7.11 -5.09 12.52
N ILE A 146 6.41 -5.10 13.65
CA ILE A 146 5.92 -3.89 14.28
C ILE A 146 7.13 -3.14 14.86
N PRO A 147 7.36 -1.85 14.51
CA PRO A 147 8.56 -1.12 14.91
C PRO A 147 8.62 -0.86 16.41
N LEU A 148 7.48 -0.93 17.09
CA LEU A 148 7.36 -0.68 18.53
C LEU A 148 6.16 -1.43 19.10
N ASN A 149 6.40 -2.35 20.03
CA ASN A 149 5.35 -3.13 20.68
C ASN A 149 4.72 -2.38 21.85
N THR A 150 3.89 -1.38 21.55
CA THR A 150 3.18 -0.55 22.53
C THR A 150 1.74 -0.30 22.09
N HIS A 151 0.99 0.43 22.91
CA HIS A 151 -0.38 0.80 22.60
C HIS A 151 -0.45 1.74 21.38
N VAL A 152 -1.34 1.42 20.43
CA VAL A 152 -1.68 2.29 19.31
C VAL A 152 -2.60 3.39 19.80
N THR A 153 -2.19 4.64 19.65
CA THR A 153 -2.94 5.83 20.08
C THR A 153 -3.83 6.40 18.98
N SER A 154 -3.41 6.27 17.72
CA SER A 154 -4.21 6.63 16.56
C SER A 154 -3.99 5.63 15.42
N ALA A 155 -5.08 5.08 14.89
CA ALA A 155 -5.05 4.08 13.83
C ALA A 155 -4.90 4.74 12.45
N TYR A 156 -4.38 3.97 11.50
CA TYR A 156 -4.40 4.34 10.09
C TYR A 156 -5.84 4.59 9.60
N GLY A 157 -6.00 5.60 8.77
CA GLY A 157 -7.26 5.91 8.09
C GLY A 157 -8.23 6.77 8.90
N ASN A 158 -7.96 7.05 10.18
CA ASN A 158 -8.81 7.94 10.96
C ASN A 158 -8.96 9.29 10.24
N ALA A 159 -10.20 9.72 10.00
CA ALA A 159 -10.50 11.04 9.44
C ALA A 159 -10.14 12.10 10.48
N ARG A 160 -9.33 13.09 10.07
CA ARG A 160 -8.83 14.14 10.97
C ARG A 160 -9.40 15.50 10.62
N VAL A 161 -10.01 16.14 11.61
CA VAL A 161 -10.44 17.54 11.55
C VAL A 161 -9.49 18.35 12.43
N PHE A 162 -8.71 19.25 11.83
CA PHE A 162 -7.77 20.09 12.55
C PHE A 162 -8.36 21.47 12.79
N ASN A 163 -8.47 21.88 14.06
CA ASN A 163 -8.97 23.18 14.46
C ASN A 163 -10.31 23.53 13.77
N ASP A 164 -11.20 22.53 13.61
CA ASP A 164 -12.52 22.63 12.97
C ASP A 164 -12.54 23.12 11.53
N THR A 165 -11.38 23.21 10.86
CA THR A 165 -11.28 23.80 9.52
C THR A 165 -10.63 22.91 8.48
N LEU A 166 -9.50 22.25 8.81
CA LEU A 166 -8.75 21.43 7.87
C LEU A 166 -9.14 19.96 8.01
N GLN A 167 -9.60 19.37 6.90
CA GLN A 167 -9.91 17.93 6.84
C GLN A 167 -8.78 17.15 6.17
N SER A 168 -8.38 16.05 6.79
CA SER A 168 -7.34 15.15 6.32
C SER A 168 -7.65 13.73 6.80
N TYR A 169 -6.70 12.82 6.67
CA TYR A 169 -6.78 11.49 7.27
C TYR A 169 -5.41 11.07 7.81
N HIS A 170 -5.40 10.17 8.78
CA HIS A 170 -4.17 9.63 9.32
C HIS A 170 -3.56 8.59 8.36
N SER A 171 -2.45 8.92 7.73
CA SER A 171 -1.78 8.06 6.74
C SER A 171 -0.79 7.07 7.34
N GLY A 172 -0.75 6.94 8.65
CA GLY A 172 0.12 6.05 9.41
C GLY A 172 -0.56 5.45 10.63
N VAL A 173 0.25 4.92 11.53
CA VAL A 173 -0.17 4.41 12.84
C VAL A 173 0.67 5.10 13.90
N ASP A 174 0.02 5.70 14.90
CA ASP A 174 0.71 6.35 16.02
C ASP A 174 0.83 5.37 17.20
N PHE A 175 2.05 5.17 17.66
CA PHE A 175 2.39 4.33 18.81
C PHE A 175 2.72 5.20 20.03
N ARG A 176 2.24 4.80 21.19
CA ARG A 176 2.61 5.45 22.44
C ARG A 176 4.04 5.11 22.82
N ALA A 177 4.89 6.13 22.99
CA ALA A 177 6.27 5.96 23.43
C ALA A 177 6.69 7.09 24.35
N ALA A 178 7.55 6.80 25.32
CA ALA A 178 8.29 7.82 26.03
C ALA A 178 9.42 8.36 25.13
N MET A 179 9.82 9.63 25.35
CA MET A 179 10.98 10.20 24.66
C MET A 179 12.22 9.32 24.90
N GLY A 180 13.01 9.09 23.85
CA GLY A 180 14.19 8.22 23.88
C GLY A 180 13.90 6.73 23.75
N THR A 181 12.63 6.29 23.63
CA THR A 181 12.31 4.89 23.37
C THR A 181 12.89 4.45 22.02
N PRO A 182 13.69 3.36 21.96
CA PRO A 182 14.23 2.86 20.69
C PRO A 182 13.13 2.39 19.73
N ILE A 183 13.22 2.81 18.47
CA ILE A 183 12.33 2.40 17.39
C ILE A 183 13.12 1.51 16.43
N GLY A 184 12.62 0.31 16.17
CA GLY A 184 13.23 -0.64 15.23
C GLY A 184 12.80 -0.41 13.79
N ALA A 185 13.67 -0.76 12.83
CA ALA A 185 13.26 -0.89 11.44
C ALA A 185 12.31 -2.09 11.29
N SER A 186 11.25 -1.92 10.50
CA SER A 186 10.25 -2.99 10.30
C SER A 186 10.75 -4.15 9.45
N ASN A 187 11.81 -3.97 8.67
CA ASN A 187 12.49 -5.02 7.91
C ASN A 187 13.85 -4.54 7.40
N ASP A 188 14.60 -5.43 6.73
CA ASP A 188 15.84 -5.09 6.03
C ASP A 188 15.58 -4.07 4.91
N GLY A 189 16.49 -3.11 4.73
CA GLY A 189 16.36 -2.07 3.71
C GLY A 189 17.53 -1.11 3.71
N VAL A 190 17.42 -0.05 2.91
CA VAL A 190 18.40 1.04 2.82
C VAL A 190 17.75 2.31 3.30
N VAL A 191 18.40 3.01 4.24
CA VAL A 191 17.96 4.35 4.66
C VAL A 191 18.17 5.32 3.52
N VAL A 192 17.09 5.94 3.04
CA VAL A 192 17.09 6.87 1.90
C VAL A 192 16.75 8.30 2.30
N LEU A 193 16.34 8.50 3.56
CA LEU A 193 16.16 9.81 4.17
C LEU A 193 16.35 9.68 5.68
N ALA A 194 17.13 10.60 6.27
CA ALA A 194 17.30 10.73 7.72
C ALA A 194 17.53 12.20 8.04
N LYS A 195 16.48 12.96 8.35
CA LYS A 195 16.58 14.40 8.66
C LYS A 195 15.32 14.95 9.34
N GLU A 196 15.46 16.16 9.90
CA GLU A 196 14.36 16.95 10.45
C GLU A 196 13.49 17.53 9.32
N ARG A 197 12.15 17.44 9.47
CA ARG A 197 11.15 17.97 8.53
C ARG A 197 10.10 18.81 9.27
N TYR A 198 9.51 19.76 8.59
CA TYR A 198 8.59 20.74 9.19
C TYR A 198 7.37 20.11 9.88
N TYR A 199 6.65 19.25 9.17
CA TYR A 199 5.46 18.58 9.74
C TYR A 199 5.78 17.28 10.47
N ALA A 200 6.75 16.54 9.97
CA ALA A 200 7.02 15.17 10.39
C ALA A 200 8.09 15.09 11.51
N GLY A 201 8.74 16.20 11.83
CA GLY A 201 9.83 16.18 12.80
C GLY A 201 10.99 15.31 12.35
N GLY A 202 11.75 14.76 13.28
CA GLY A 202 12.80 13.79 13.00
C GLY A 202 12.23 12.63 12.20
N SER A 203 12.75 12.43 10.99
CA SER A 203 12.19 11.52 10.00
C SER A 203 13.23 10.56 9.44
N VAL A 204 12.88 9.28 9.37
CA VAL A 204 13.66 8.24 8.69
C VAL A 204 12.77 7.56 7.66
N VAL A 205 13.28 7.35 6.45
CA VAL A 205 12.64 6.56 5.40
C VAL A 205 13.58 5.43 4.99
N ILE A 206 13.05 4.23 4.95
CA ILE A 206 13.78 3.02 4.54
C ILE A 206 13.15 2.48 3.27
N ASP A 207 13.95 2.32 2.22
CA ASP A 207 13.61 1.61 0.99
C ASP A 207 13.88 0.10 1.20
N HIS A 208 12.81 -0.69 1.15
CA HIS A 208 12.88 -2.14 1.25
C HIS A 208 13.00 -2.83 -0.12
N GLY A 209 13.03 -2.05 -1.19
CA GLY A 209 13.01 -2.53 -2.56
C GLY A 209 11.60 -2.80 -3.07
N GLU A 210 11.50 -3.01 -4.38
CA GLU A 210 10.22 -3.30 -5.08
C GLU A 210 9.13 -2.23 -4.88
N GLY A 211 9.52 -0.97 -4.58
CA GLY A 211 8.61 0.16 -4.31
C GLY A 211 7.97 0.12 -2.93
N ILE A 212 8.50 -0.66 -2.00
CA ILE A 212 8.02 -0.75 -0.61
C ILE A 212 8.92 0.12 0.28
N TYR A 213 8.30 1.02 1.03
CA TYR A 213 8.97 1.91 1.96
C TYR A 213 8.34 1.83 3.34
N SER A 214 9.17 1.89 4.40
CA SER A 214 8.70 2.22 5.74
C SER A 214 9.15 3.63 6.13
N VAL A 215 8.30 4.30 6.89
CA VAL A 215 8.47 5.72 7.22
C VAL A 215 8.26 5.90 8.71
N TYR A 216 9.21 6.57 9.37
CA TYR A 216 9.21 6.81 10.81
C TYR A 216 9.29 8.31 11.05
N TYR A 217 8.33 8.85 11.79
CA TYR A 217 8.18 10.28 12.05
C TYR A 217 8.22 10.58 13.55
N HIS A 218 8.37 11.87 13.86
CA HIS A 218 8.40 12.41 15.23
C HIS A 218 9.49 11.78 16.11
N LEU A 219 10.62 11.41 15.48
CA LEU A 219 11.77 10.87 16.16
C LEU A 219 12.52 12.00 16.88
N ASP A 220 12.89 11.78 18.15
CA ASP A 220 13.69 12.70 18.95
C ASP A 220 15.15 12.73 18.46
N THR A 221 15.72 11.56 18.23
CA THR A 221 17.12 11.41 17.79
C THR A 221 17.21 10.47 16.61
N LEU A 222 17.91 10.88 15.56
CA LEU A 222 18.19 10.07 14.39
C LEU A 222 19.53 9.34 14.59
N LYS A 223 19.45 8.00 14.72
CA LYS A 223 20.64 7.13 14.84
C LYS A 223 21.05 6.49 13.50
N SER A 224 20.21 6.63 12.49
CA SER A 224 20.43 6.13 11.14
C SER A 224 20.91 7.25 10.23
N HIS A 225 21.69 6.91 9.21
CA HIS A 225 22.21 7.82 8.19
C HIS A 225 21.93 7.28 6.79
N VAL A 226 21.85 8.16 5.81
CA VAL A 226 21.76 7.82 4.38
C VAL A 226 23.09 7.31 3.89
#